data_df6f7df02423c5956a3df9e0970f2e0c
#
_entry.id   df6f7df02423c5956a3df9e0970f2e0c
#
_cell.length_a   1.000
_cell.length_b   1.000
_cell.length_c   1.000
_cell.angle_alpha   90.00
_cell.angle_beta   90.00
_cell.angle_gamma   90.00
#
_symmetry.space_group_name_H-M   'P 1'
#
loop_
_entity.id
_entity.type
_entity.pdbx_description
1 polymer ?
#
loop_
_entity_poly.entity_id
_entity_poly.type
_entity_poly.pdbx_seq_one_letter_code
_entity_poly.pdbx_strand_id
1 'polypeptide(L)'
;MEQVDCVVVGAGVVGLAVARALALAGREVLLLEAADAVGTGTSSRNSEVIHAGLYYPADSLKTRLCLRGRELIYERCTQHRIPHKQTQKLVVGGDHAKSYLEKLQQHCASLGPLAPPTRLISGSEARELEPHLSRNIGWALLSERTGIVSSHELMASLERELLDAENA
;
A
#
# COMPACT_ATOMS: atom_id res chain seq x y z
N MET A 1 31.99 25.31 -3.16
CA MET A 1 31.00 24.74 -2.19
C MET A 1 29.78 24.47 -3.02
N GLU A 2 29.43 23.22 -3.21
CA GLU A 2 28.19 22.87 -3.91
C GLU A 2 27.00 23.28 -3.05
N GLN A 3 26.02 23.89 -3.65
CA GLN A 3 24.82 24.35 -2.98
C GLN A 3 23.62 23.60 -3.60
N VAL A 4 22.83 22.93 -2.80
CA VAL A 4 21.64 22.19 -3.23
C VAL A 4 20.38 22.73 -2.51
N ASP A 5 19.23 22.63 -3.15
CA ASP A 5 17.96 23.08 -2.57
C ASP A 5 17.50 22.19 -1.41
N CYS A 6 17.65 20.87 -1.59
CA CYS A 6 17.11 19.87 -0.68
C CYS A 6 18.08 18.71 -0.46
N VAL A 7 18.16 18.24 0.78
CA VAL A 7 18.83 16.99 1.11
C VAL A 7 17.81 16.00 1.68
N VAL A 8 17.72 14.82 1.09
CA VAL A 8 16.89 13.71 1.57
C VAL A 8 17.79 12.65 2.17
N VAL A 9 17.58 12.27 3.42
CA VAL A 9 18.39 11.28 4.12
C VAL A 9 17.63 9.95 4.21
N GLY A 10 18.19 8.90 3.60
CA GLY A 10 17.64 7.55 3.51
C GLY A 10 16.95 7.30 2.16
N ALA A 11 17.43 6.28 1.43
CA ALA A 11 16.90 5.86 0.13
C ALA A 11 15.97 4.62 0.23
N GLY A 12 15.16 4.55 1.27
CA GLY A 12 13.99 3.65 1.30
C GLY A 12 12.88 4.19 0.41
N VAL A 13 11.78 3.45 0.27
CA VAL A 13 10.64 3.83 -0.59
C VAL A 13 10.10 5.23 -0.32
N VAL A 14 10.10 5.68 0.94
CA VAL A 14 9.62 7.03 1.31
C VAL A 14 10.61 8.10 0.85
N GLY A 15 11.92 7.92 1.12
CA GLY A 15 12.94 8.85 0.70
C GLY A 15 13.02 8.98 -0.81
N LEU A 16 12.99 7.86 -1.54
CA LEU A 16 12.92 7.84 -3.00
C LEU A 16 11.69 8.60 -3.54
N ALA A 17 10.52 8.37 -2.95
CA ALA A 17 9.30 9.06 -3.36
C ALA A 17 9.36 10.57 -3.10
N VAL A 18 9.94 11.00 -1.96
CA VAL A 18 10.11 12.41 -1.62
C VAL A 18 11.14 13.07 -2.54
N ALA A 19 12.33 12.46 -2.70
CA ALA A 19 13.39 12.98 -3.56
C ALA A 19 12.89 13.15 -5.00
N ARG A 20 12.23 12.10 -5.55
CA ARG A 20 11.60 12.17 -6.86
C ARG A 20 10.59 13.32 -6.98
N ALA A 21 9.72 13.47 -6.00
CA ALA A 21 8.70 14.53 -6.06
C ALA A 21 9.32 15.94 -6.05
N LEU A 22 10.39 16.14 -5.29
CA LEU A 22 11.13 17.39 -5.25
C LEU A 22 11.88 17.66 -6.56
N ALA A 23 12.57 16.66 -7.11
CA ALA A 23 13.30 16.78 -8.39
C ALA A 23 12.33 17.09 -9.54
N LEU A 24 11.19 16.41 -9.63
CA LEU A 24 10.15 16.70 -10.63
C LEU A 24 9.48 18.07 -10.44
N ALA A 25 9.57 18.65 -9.24
CA ALA A 25 9.18 20.04 -8.99
C ALA A 25 10.26 21.07 -9.31
N GLY A 26 11.37 20.65 -9.95
CA GLY A 26 12.47 21.51 -10.36
C GLY A 26 13.43 21.89 -9.25
N ARG A 27 13.47 21.12 -8.14
CA ARG A 27 14.42 21.35 -7.04
C ARG A 27 15.69 20.54 -7.28
N GLU A 28 16.84 21.15 -6.95
CA GLU A 28 18.11 20.45 -6.88
C GLU A 28 18.13 19.58 -5.62
N VAL A 29 18.25 18.25 -5.77
CA VAL A 29 18.07 17.28 -4.69
C VAL A 29 19.29 16.40 -4.52
N LEU A 30 19.82 16.33 -3.31
CA LEU A 30 20.83 15.36 -2.90
C LEU A 30 20.18 14.27 -2.06
N LEU A 31 20.15 13.02 -2.56
CA LEU A 31 19.70 11.84 -1.82
C LEU A 31 20.89 11.09 -1.23
N LEU A 32 20.89 10.92 0.09
CA LEU A 32 21.95 10.22 0.84
C LEU A 32 21.43 8.90 1.41
N GLU A 33 22.19 7.81 1.21
CA GLU A 33 21.93 6.49 1.79
C GLU A 33 23.20 6.00 2.51
N ALA A 34 23.01 5.41 3.69
CA ALA A 34 24.13 4.88 4.49
C ALA A 34 24.60 3.50 4.02
N ALA A 35 23.73 2.75 3.36
CA ALA A 35 24.03 1.42 2.81
C ALA A 35 24.55 1.53 1.37
N ASP A 36 25.11 0.43 0.86
CA ASP A 36 25.67 0.36 -0.50
C ASP A 36 24.61 0.34 -1.61
N ALA A 37 23.32 0.22 -1.25
CA ALA A 37 22.22 0.19 -2.20
C ALA A 37 20.92 0.74 -1.60
N VAL A 38 20.05 1.24 -2.47
CA VAL A 38 18.72 1.74 -2.08
C VAL A 38 17.82 0.63 -1.54
N GLY A 39 16.93 0.97 -0.62
CA GLY A 39 15.86 0.09 -0.15
C GLY A 39 16.27 -1.13 0.65
N THR A 40 17.50 -1.24 1.13
CA THR A 40 18.04 -2.42 1.83
C THR A 40 17.49 -2.64 3.25
N GLY A 41 16.78 -1.66 3.81
CA GLY A 41 16.12 -1.71 5.11
C GLY A 41 14.70 -2.29 5.06
N THR A 42 13.77 -1.67 5.80
CA THR A 42 12.37 -2.09 5.93
C THR A 42 11.64 -2.14 4.58
N SER A 43 12.04 -1.31 3.62
CA SER A 43 11.39 -1.24 2.31
C SER A 43 11.55 -2.50 1.45
N SER A 44 12.54 -3.35 1.73
CA SER A 44 12.71 -4.67 1.11
C SER A 44 12.31 -5.84 2.02
N ARG A 45 11.93 -5.57 3.27
CA ARG A 45 11.61 -6.58 4.29
C ARG A 45 10.19 -6.37 4.82
N ASN A 46 9.22 -6.50 3.94
CA ASN A 46 7.81 -6.29 4.24
C ASN A 46 6.95 -7.34 3.53
N SER A 47 5.66 -7.33 3.75
CA SER A 47 4.71 -8.29 3.15
C SER A 47 4.22 -7.89 1.76
N GLU A 48 4.69 -6.79 1.22
CA GLU A 48 4.31 -6.25 -0.10
C GLU A 48 2.79 -6.01 -0.29
N VAL A 49 2.05 -5.96 0.80
CA VAL A 49 0.60 -5.78 0.76
C VAL A 49 0.22 -4.33 0.49
N ILE A 50 -0.57 -4.11 -0.54
CA ILE A 50 -1.28 -2.84 -0.77
C ILE A 50 -2.49 -2.82 0.16
N HIS A 51 -2.36 -2.16 1.31
CA HIS A 51 -3.39 -2.11 2.34
C HIS A 51 -4.58 -1.26 1.92
N ALA A 52 -5.80 -1.79 2.17
CA ALA A 52 -7.04 -1.08 1.87
C ALA A 52 -7.51 -0.13 2.99
N GLY A 53 -6.82 -0.08 4.14
CA GLY A 53 -7.16 0.84 5.23
C GLY A 53 -8.27 0.36 6.17
N LEU A 54 -8.53 -0.94 6.26
CA LEU A 54 -9.69 -1.52 6.95
C LEU A 54 -9.78 -1.25 8.46
N TYR A 55 -8.64 -1.17 9.15
CA TYR A 55 -8.60 -1.33 10.62
C TYR A 55 -8.23 -0.05 11.38
N TYR A 56 -7.95 1.03 10.69
CA TYR A 56 -7.43 2.23 11.32
C TYR A 56 -8.54 3.21 11.69
N PRO A 57 -8.41 4.02 12.75
CA PRO A 57 -9.40 5.05 13.09
C PRO A 57 -9.68 5.97 11.90
N ALA A 58 -10.96 6.29 11.66
CA ALA A 58 -11.41 7.00 10.45
C ALA A 58 -10.71 8.35 10.25
N ASP A 59 -10.44 9.07 11.33
CA ASP A 59 -9.83 10.41 11.37
C ASP A 59 -8.30 10.39 11.36
N SER A 60 -7.67 9.21 11.42
CA SER A 60 -6.22 9.09 11.48
C SER A 60 -5.54 9.45 10.14
N LEU A 61 -4.36 10.06 10.25
CA LEU A 61 -3.49 10.29 9.09
C LEU A 61 -3.17 8.98 8.35
N LYS A 62 -3.02 7.89 9.11
CA LYS A 62 -2.76 6.56 8.54
C LYS A 62 -3.89 6.09 7.65
N THR A 63 -5.16 6.26 8.04
CA THR A 63 -6.32 5.96 7.20
C THR A 63 -6.30 6.78 5.92
N ARG A 64 -6.18 8.10 6.03
CA ARG A 64 -6.14 8.99 4.87
C ARG A 64 -5.05 8.62 3.89
N LEU A 65 -3.83 8.38 4.39
CA LEU A 65 -2.68 8.02 3.55
C LEU A 65 -2.81 6.61 2.95
N CYS A 66 -3.35 5.62 3.69
CA CYS A 66 -3.61 4.28 3.14
C CYS A 66 -4.64 4.32 2.01
N LEU A 67 -5.76 5.03 2.19
CA LEU A 67 -6.80 5.11 1.18
C LEU A 67 -6.29 5.79 -0.10
N ARG A 68 -5.63 6.94 0.03
CA ARG A 68 -5.07 7.66 -1.12
C ARG A 68 -3.88 6.92 -1.73
N GLY A 69 -2.97 6.41 -0.89
CA GLY A 69 -1.77 5.69 -1.31
C GLY A 69 -2.09 4.42 -2.09
N ARG A 70 -3.15 3.70 -1.72
CA ARG A 70 -3.64 2.54 -2.46
C ARG A 70 -3.95 2.90 -3.93
N GLU A 71 -4.72 3.95 -4.16
CA GLU A 71 -5.06 4.38 -5.52
C GLU A 71 -3.80 4.80 -6.31
N LEU A 72 -2.94 5.60 -5.69
CA LEU A 72 -1.69 6.05 -6.31
C LEU A 72 -0.74 4.89 -6.64
N ILE A 73 -0.66 3.86 -5.79
CA ILE A 73 0.18 2.69 -6.06
C ILE A 73 -0.38 1.91 -7.26
N TYR A 74 -1.68 1.63 -7.34
CA TYR A 74 -2.27 0.93 -8.49
C TYR A 74 -2.09 1.73 -9.79
N GLU A 75 -2.33 3.05 -9.74
CA GLU A 75 -2.11 3.94 -10.88
C GLU A 75 -0.66 3.88 -11.35
N ARG A 76 0.31 4.09 -10.44
CA ARG A 76 1.73 4.04 -10.75
C ARG A 76 2.15 2.67 -11.29
N CYS A 77 1.72 1.58 -10.65
CA CYS A 77 2.07 0.23 -11.08
C CYS A 77 1.58 -0.05 -12.50
N THR A 78 0.40 0.42 -12.86
CA THR A 78 -0.14 0.30 -14.21
C THR A 78 0.67 1.13 -15.21
N GLN A 79 0.96 2.39 -14.88
CA GLN A 79 1.69 3.32 -15.76
C GLN A 79 3.13 2.85 -16.03
N HIS A 80 3.82 2.38 -15.01
CA HIS A 80 5.22 1.97 -15.08
C HIS A 80 5.44 0.46 -15.25
N ARG A 81 4.36 -0.32 -15.45
CA ARG A 81 4.40 -1.78 -15.63
C ARG A 81 5.07 -2.50 -14.46
N ILE A 82 4.89 -1.98 -13.24
CA ILE A 82 5.40 -2.61 -12.02
C ILE A 82 4.54 -3.84 -11.70
N PRO A 83 5.14 -5.02 -11.42
CA PRO A 83 4.41 -6.22 -11.06
C PRO A 83 3.54 -5.98 -9.82
N HIS A 84 2.24 -6.15 -9.98
CA HIS A 84 1.26 -6.02 -8.92
C HIS A 84 0.04 -6.89 -9.23
N LYS A 85 -0.73 -7.20 -8.19
CA LYS A 85 -1.98 -7.95 -8.36
C LYS A 85 -2.98 -7.55 -7.28
N GLN A 86 -4.21 -7.27 -7.68
CA GLN A 86 -5.33 -7.09 -6.77
C GLN A 86 -5.83 -8.48 -6.33
N THR A 87 -5.18 -9.03 -5.30
CA THR A 87 -5.43 -10.40 -4.80
C THR A 87 -6.67 -10.49 -3.94
N GLN A 88 -7.22 -9.35 -3.53
CA GLN A 88 -8.25 -9.26 -2.50
C GLN A 88 -7.74 -9.71 -1.12
N LYS A 89 -8.61 -9.74 -0.12
CA LYS A 89 -8.30 -10.20 1.23
C LYS A 89 -9.56 -10.67 1.93
N LEU A 90 -9.48 -11.80 2.61
CA LEU A 90 -10.52 -12.29 3.51
C LEU A 90 -10.12 -12.02 4.95
N VAL A 91 -11.00 -11.37 5.71
CA VAL A 91 -10.93 -11.30 7.17
C VAL A 91 -11.93 -12.30 7.70
N VAL A 92 -11.45 -13.39 8.27
CA VAL A 92 -12.28 -14.56 8.57
C VAL A 92 -12.53 -14.73 10.07
N GLY A 93 -13.67 -15.35 10.41
CA GLY A 93 -13.98 -15.71 11.79
C GLY A 93 -15.06 -16.80 11.89
N GLY A 94 -15.18 -17.41 13.06
CA GLY A 94 -16.28 -18.30 13.36
C GLY A 94 -17.61 -17.55 13.48
N ASP A 95 -18.70 -18.25 13.76
CA ASP A 95 -20.06 -17.65 13.85
C ASP A 95 -20.15 -16.50 14.84
N HIS A 96 -19.41 -16.58 15.96
CA HIS A 96 -19.36 -15.51 16.96
C HIS A 96 -18.72 -14.20 16.45
N ALA A 97 -17.96 -14.25 15.39
CA ALA A 97 -17.27 -13.07 14.81
C ALA A 97 -18.16 -12.24 13.88
N LYS A 98 -19.38 -12.71 13.53
CA LYS A 98 -20.26 -12.02 12.59
C LYS A 98 -20.47 -10.55 12.96
N SER A 99 -20.85 -10.27 14.19
CA SER A 99 -21.09 -8.88 14.64
C SER A 99 -19.86 -7.98 14.56
N TYR A 100 -18.68 -8.54 14.80
CA TYR A 100 -17.42 -7.79 14.60
C TYR A 100 -17.19 -7.47 13.12
N LEU A 101 -17.39 -8.43 12.22
CA LEU A 101 -17.20 -8.23 10.79
C LEU A 101 -18.22 -7.24 10.20
N GLU A 102 -19.46 -7.25 10.68
CA GLU A 102 -20.49 -6.27 10.34
C GLU A 102 -20.08 -4.84 10.76
N LYS A 103 -19.59 -4.68 11.99
CA LYS A 103 -19.06 -3.39 12.48
C LYS A 103 -17.85 -2.92 11.67
N LEU A 104 -16.95 -3.85 11.31
CA LEU A 104 -15.80 -3.53 10.47
C LEU A 104 -16.25 -3.09 9.07
N GLN A 105 -17.25 -3.75 8.48
CA GLN A 105 -17.84 -3.33 7.22
C GLN A 105 -18.44 -1.93 7.30
N GLN A 106 -19.23 -1.65 8.35
CA GLN A 106 -19.81 -0.32 8.58
C GLN A 106 -18.73 0.75 8.75
N HIS A 107 -17.67 0.42 9.51
CA HIS A 107 -16.53 1.29 9.65
C HIS A 107 -15.89 1.58 8.27
N CYS A 108 -15.61 0.56 7.46
CA CYS A 108 -15.07 0.75 6.11
C CYS A 108 -15.97 1.66 5.27
N ALA A 109 -17.28 1.45 5.27
CA ALA A 109 -18.23 2.25 4.51
C ALA A 109 -18.26 3.73 4.95
N SER A 110 -17.90 4.04 6.19
CA SER A 110 -17.84 5.40 6.72
C SER A 110 -16.59 6.20 6.33
N LEU A 111 -15.60 5.58 5.68
CA LEU A 111 -14.30 6.20 5.38
C LEU A 111 -14.32 7.19 4.20
N GLY A 112 -15.48 7.54 3.70
CA GLY A 112 -15.65 8.56 2.65
C GLY A 112 -15.45 8.04 1.22
N PRO A 113 -15.14 8.92 0.26
CA PRO A 113 -15.16 8.58 -1.17
C PRO A 113 -14.16 7.49 -1.60
N LEU A 114 -13.06 7.35 -0.86
CA LEU A 114 -12.04 6.34 -1.12
C LEU A 114 -12.20 5.09 -0.25
N ALA A 115 -13.36 4.94 0.42
CA ALA A 115 -13.66 3.77 1.23
C ALA A 115 -13.39 2.48 0.46
N PRO A 116 -12.76 1.48 1.09
CA PRO A 116 -12.53 0.20 0.43
C PRO A 116 -13.86 -0.52 0.26
N PRO A 117 -14.23 -0.99 -0.94
CA PRO A 117 -15.38 -1.85 -1.11
C PRO A 117 -15.18 -3.15 -0.33
N THR A 118 -16.15 -3.44 0.54
CA THR A 118 -16.13 -4.63 1.38
C THR A 118 -17.48 -5.35 1.33
N ARG A 119 -17.45 -6.67 1.40
CA ARG A 119 -18.66 -7.50 1.36
C ARG A 119 -18.58 -8.57 2.45
N LEU A 120 -19.61 -8.61 3.30
CA LEU A 120 -19.78 -9.71 4.25
C LEU A 120 -20.28 -10.94 3.49
N ILE A 121 -19.60 -12.06 3.65
CA ILE A 121 -19.89 -13.32 2.99
C ILE A 121 -19.92 -14.47 3.99
N SER A 122 -20.65 -15.53 3.68
CA SER A 122 -20.68 -16.76 4.46
C SER A 122 -19.35 -17.52 4.42
N GLY A 123 -19.12 -18.40 5.40
CA GLY A 123 -17.96 -19.29 5.39
C GLY A 123 -17.94 -20.25 4.19
N SER A 124 -19.10 -20.60 3.61
CA SER A 124 -19.18 -21.37 2.36
C SER A 124 -18.67 -20.59 1.16
N GLU A 125 -19.15 -19.37 0.96
CA GLU A 125 -18.65 -18.48 -0.10
C GLU A 125 -17.15 -18.16 0.06
N ALA A 126 -16.68 -17.99 1.30
CA ALA A 126 -15.27 -17.77 1.57
C ALA A 126 -14.42 -18.98 1.16
N ARG A 127 -14.91 -20.22 1.35
CA ARG A 127 -14.21 -21.44 0.91
C ARG A 127 -14.26 -21.65 -0.61
N GLU A 128 -15.19 -21.08 -1.32
CA GLU A 128 -15.17 -21.05 -2.79
C GLU A 128 -14.00 -20.18 -3.30
N LEU A 129 -13.69 -19.10 -2.58
CA LEU A 129 -12.55 -18.22 -2.90
C LEU A 129 -11.21 -18.77 -2.41
N GLU A 130 -11.20 -19.42 -1.25
CA GLU A 130 -10.01 -20.03 -0.64
C GLU A 130 -10.37 -21.43 -0.08
N PRO A 131 -10.20 -22.50 -0.86
CA PRO A 131 -10.64 -23.86 -0.49
C PRO A 131 -9.95 -24.44 0.75
N HIS A 132 -8.79 -23.92 1.12
CA HIS A 132 -8.04 -24.38 2.30
C HIS A 132 -8.49 -23.76 3.62
N LEU A 133 -9.51 -22.90 3.61
CA LEU A 133 -10.07 -22.35 4.85
C LEU A 133 -10.72 -23.46 5.71
N SER A 134 -10.48 -23.36 7.01
CA SER A 134 -11.10 -24.26 7.98
C SER A 134 -12.63 -24.24 7.88
N ARG A 135 -13.25 -25.42 8.11
CA ARG A 135 -14.71 -25.57 8.19
C ARG A 135 -15.34 -24.81 9.35
N ASN A 136 -14.53 -24.43 10.36
CA ASN A 136 -14.97 -23.64 11.51
C ASN A 136 -15.14 -22.14 11.18
N ILE A 137 -14.78 -21.70 9.98
CA ILE A 137 -15.03 -20.35 9.50
C ILE A 137 -16.51 -20.24 9.12
N GLY A 138 -17.27 -19.43 9.89
CA GLY A 138 -18.69 -19.17 9.64
C GLY A 138 -18.90 -17.94 8.76
N TRP A 139 -18.05 -16.91 8.92
CA TRP A 139 -18.20 -15.62 8.24
C TRP A 139 -16.86 -15.06 7.79
N ALA A 140 -16.89 -14.27 6.72
CA ALA A 140 -15.74 -13.50 6.26
C ALA A 140 -16.14 -12.12 5.77
N LEU A 141 -15.25 -11.13 5.92
CA LEU A 141 -15.33 -9.85 5.24
C LEU A 141 -14.34 -9.87 4.08
N LEU A 142 -14.84 -9.81 2.87
CA LEU A 142 -14.05 -9.70 1.65
C LEU A 142 -13.68 -8.23 1.42
N SER A 143 -12.39 -7.93 1.33
CA SER A 143 -11.86 -6.63 0.91
C SER A 143 -11.37 -6.72 -0.53
N GLU A 144 -12.08 -6.08 -1.43
CA GLU A 144 -11.89 -6.24 -2.87
C GLU A 144 -10.67 -5.49 -3.43
N ARG A 145 -10.23 -4.42 -2.74
CA ARG A 145 -9.15 -3.54 -3.20
C ARG A 145 -7.79 -3.78 -2.53
N THR A 146 -7.68 -4.80 -1.69
CA THR A 146 -6.39 -5.25 -1.15
C THR A 146 -5.62 -6.00 -2.23
N GLY A 147 -4.31 -5.80 -2.30
CA GLY A 147 -3.47 -6.46 -3.28
C GLY A 147 -2.03 -6.59 -2.81
N ILE A 148 -1.17 -6.94 -3.74
CA ILE A 148 0.28 -7.04 -3.56
C ILE A 148 1.00 -6.28 -4.66
N VAL A 149 2.21 -5.81 -4.37
CA VAL A 149 3.09 -5.09 -5.29
C VAL A 149 4.53 -5.54 -5.09
N SER A 150 5.32 -5.64 -6.16
CA SER A 150 6.77 -5.80 -6.03
C SER A 150 7.37 -4.52 -5.44
N SER A 151 7.80 -4.58 -4.18
CA SER A 151 8.41 -3.44 -3.50
C SER A 151 9.74 -3.02 -4.15
N HIS A 152 10.50 -3.99 -4.65
CA HIS A 152 11.76 -3.74 -5.34
C HIS A 152 11.54 -3.00 -6.66
N GLU A 153 10.62 -3.46 -7.50
CA GLU A 153 10.31 -2.82 -8.77
C GLU A 153 9.68 -1.43 -8.57
N LEU A 154 8.90 -1.25 -7.50
CA LEU A 154 8.36 0.05 -7.12
C LEU A 154 9.48 1.03 -6.79
N MET A 155 10.45 0.63 -5.97
CA MET A 155 11.61 1.47 -5.63
C MET A 155 12.48 1.75 -6.84
N ALA A 156 12.79 0.74 -7.66
CA ALA A 156 13.55 0.90 -8.90
C ALA A 156 12.89 1.88 -9.87
N SER A 157 11.54 1.87 -9.94
CA SER A 157 10.83 2.84 -10.78
C SER A 157 10.91 4.28 -10.25
N LEU A 158 10.92 4.46 -8.92
CA LEU A 158 11.07 5.79 -8.29
C LEU A 158 12.50 6.33 -8.48
N GLU A 159 13.49 5.48 -8.27
CA GLU A 159 14.90 5.79 -8.45
C GLU A 159 15.21 6.19 -9.90
N ARG A 160 14.71 5.44 -10.87
CA ARG A 160 14.91 5.75 -12.29
C ARG A 160 14.40 7.15 -12.64
N GLU A 161 13.17 7.48 -12.26
CA GLU A 161 12.63 8.82 -12.53
C GLU A 161 13.35 9.92 -11.77
N LEU A 162 13.89 9.62 -10.59
CA LEU A 162 14.74 10.55 -9.86
C LEU A 162 16.04 10.82 -10.62
N LEU A 163 16.72 9.76 -11.10
CA LEU A 163 17.98 9.88 -11.86
C LEU A 163 17.80 10.49 -13.25
N ASP A 164 16.63 10.30 -13.86
CA ASP A 164 16.28 10.90 -15.15
C ASP A 164 15.87 12.38 -15.04
N ALA A 165 15.66 12.89 -13.82
CA ALA A 165 15.33 14.29 -13.60
C ALA A 165 16.61 15.17 -13.72
N GLU A 166 16.48 16.29 -14.45
CA GLU A 166 17.62 17.20 -14.74
C GLU A 166 18.28 17.81 -13.48
N ASN A 167 17.61 17.72 -12.32
CA ASN A 167 18.01 18.37 -11.07
C ASN A 167 18.25 17.36 -9.91
N ALA A 168 18.63 16.13 -10.22
CA ALA A 168 18.91 15.11 -9.21
C ALA A 168 20.34 14.59 -9.27
#